data_eb91e4d4a4fa19c877ff3acad34f34b8
#
_entry.id   eb91e4d4a4fa19c877ff3acad34f34b8
#
_cell.length_a   1.000
_cell.length_b   1.000
_cell.length_c   1.000
_cell.angle_alpha   90.00
_cell.angle_beta   90.00
_cell.angle_gamma   90.00
#
_symmetry.space_group_name_H-M   'P 1'
#
loop_
_entity.id
_entity.type
_entity.pdbx_description
1 polymer ?
#
loop_
_entity_poly.entity_id
_entity_poly.type
_entity_poly.pdbx_seq_one_letter_code
_entity_poly.pdbx_strand_id
1 'polypeptide(L)'
;VSGSTVVLDGLDAVRAAAGTALGPTAWVEITRDRLDAFAAACPGAPPPWLLLSMTNLFMPEMVEVTGVSAGLNVGTGEVRFAEAPVAPGTRVRAVGEITAADEARGGVQTTIRIRVEADGVADPLLTVDALSRWLA
;
A
#
# COMPACT_ATOMS: atom_id res chain seq x y z
N VAL A 1 1.46 -17.72 2.53
CA VAL A 1 0.58 -17.44 3.68
C VAL A 1 0.55 -15.93 3.89
N SER A 2 -0.64 -15.37 3.95
CA SER A 2 -0.82 -13.96 4.27
C SER A 2 -0.77 -13.73 5.78
N GLY A 3 -0.33 -12.54 6.19
CA GLY A 3 -0.40 -12.09 7.57
C GLY A 3 -1.84 -11.71 7.96
N SER A 4 -2.08 -11.58 9.26
CA SER A 4 -3.35 -11.08 9.76
C SER A 4 -3.47 -9.58 9.54
N THR A 5 -4.69 -9.10 9.30
CA THR A 5 -4.97 -7.67 9.25
C THR A 5 -4.78 -7.06 10.64
N VAL A 6 -3.99 -5.99 10.70
CA VAL A 6 -3.84 -5.21 11.95
C VAL A 6 -5.05 -4.29 12.08
N VAL A 7 -5.75 -4.39 13.20
CA VAL A 7 -6.92 -3.52 13.50
C VAL A 7 -6.51 -2.46 14.52
N LEU A 8 -6.69 -1.20 14.16
CA LEU A 8 -6.45 -0.06 15.04
C LEU A 8 -7.79 0.60 15.36
N ASP A 9 -8.23 0.50 16.62
CA ASP A 9 -9.52 1.04 17.06
C ASP A 9 -9.33 2.40 17.72
N GLY A 10 -9.76 3.43 17.02
CA GLY A 10 -9.71 4.81 17.48
C GLY A 10 -8.36 5.51 17.22
N LEU A 11 -8.36 6.82 17.32
CA LEU A 11 -7.18 7.63 17.04
C LEU A 11 -6.02 7.40 18.02
N ASP A 12 -6.30 7.02 19.26
CA ASP A 12 -5.23 6.71 20.21
C ASP A 12 -4.43 5.49 19.79
N ALA A 13 -5.11 4.47 19.25
CA ALA A 13 -4.44 3.31 18.69
C ALA A 13 -3.59 3.67 17.47
N VAL A 14 -4.10 4.57 16.62
CA VAL A 14 -3.34 5.07 15.45
C VAL A 14 -2.12 5.85 15.90
N ARG A 15 -2.24 6.72 16.92
CA ARG A 15 -1.10 7.48 17.47
C ARG A 15 0.03 6.60 17.97
N ALA A 16 -0.32 5.44 18.51
CA ALA A 16 0.63 4.49 19.09
C ALA A 16 1.19 3.48 18.06
N ALA A 17 0.78 3.58 16.80
CA ALA A 17 1.00 2.52 15.82
C ALA A 17 2.36 2.56 15.12
N ALA A 18 3.16 3.63 15.28
CA ALA A 18 4.49 3.70 14.68
C ALA A 18 5.35 2.49 15.06
N GLY A 19 6.00 1.87 14.08
CA GLY A 19 6.78 0.65 14.28
C GLY A 19 6.01 -0.64 14.04
N THR A 20 4.70 -0.57 13.76
CA THR A 20 3.88 -1.77 13.49
C THR A 20 4.17 -2.34 12.12
N ALA A 21 4.57 -3.63 12.08
CA ALA A 21 4.74 -4.37 10.82
C ALA A 21 3.39 -4.80 10.25
N LEU A 22 3.26 -4.75 8.93
CA LEU A 22 2.03 -5.04 8.19
C LEU A 22 2.27 -6.09 7.12
N GLY A 23 1.30 -6.94 6.87
CA GLY A 23 1.35 -7.96 5.84
C GLY A 23 2.15 -9.20 6.26
N PRO A 24 2.58 -10.02 5.29
CA PRO A 24 2.32 -9.87 3.87
C PRO A 24 0.85 -10.08 3.50
N THR A 25 0.44 -9.50 2.38
CA THR A 25 -0.88 -9.79 1.79
C THR A 25 -0.86 -11.12 1.06
N ALA A 26 -2.02 -11.58 0.62
CA ALA A 26 -2.09 -12.67 -0.34
C ALA A 26 -1.40 -12.28 -1.66
N TRP A 27 -0.92 -13.28 -2.39
CA TRP A 27 -0.38 -13.09 -3.74
C TRP A 27 -1.49 -12.75 -4.73
N VAL A 28 -1.21 -11.80 -5.61
CA VAL A 28 -2.10 -11.41 -6.70
C VAL A 28 -1.34 -11.55 -8.02
N GLU A 29 -1.94 -12.21 -8.99
CA GLU A 29 -1.35 -12.32 -10.31
C GLU A 29 -1.61 -11.04 -11.12
N ILE A 30 -0.57 -10.53 -11.75
CA ILE A 30 -0.69 -9.47 -12.76
C ILE A 30 -1.04 -10.16 -14.08
N THR A 31 -2.32 -10.17 -14.43
CA THR A 31 -2.80 -10.79 -15.66
C THR A 31 -2.62 -9.86 -16.87
N ARG A 32 -2.64 -10.45 -18.06
CA ARG A 32 -2.69 -9.67 -19.32
C ARG A 32 -3.89 -8.72 -19.32
N ASP A 33 -5.06 -9.20 -18.90
CA ASP A 33 -6.27 -8.40 -18.87
C ASP A 33 -6.15 -7.20 -17.93
N ARG A 34 -5.50 -7.38 -16.78
CA ARG A 34 -5.26 -6.29 -15.83
C ARG A 34 -4.32 -5.23 -16.43
N LEU A 35 -3.26 -5.64 -17.09
CA LEU A 35 -2.34 -4.72 -17.78
C LEU A 35 -3.02 -3.97 -18.92
N ASP A 36 -3.81 -4.66 -19.71
CA ASP A 36 -4.54 -4.07 -20.83
C ASP A 36 -5.59 -3.07 -20.34
N ALA A 37 -6.32 -3.40 -19.27
CA ALA A 37 -7.29 -2.49 -18.65
C ALA A 37 -6.61 -1.23 -18.09
N PHE A 38 -5.45 -1.38 -17.46
CA PHE A 38 -4.69 -0.24 -16.96
C PHE A 38 -4.20 0.66 -18.12
N ALA A 39 -3.66 0.08 -19.17
CA ALA A 39 -3.20 0.81 -20.35
C ALA A 39 -4.33 1.57 -21.04
N ALA A 40 -5.53 0.97 -21.09
CA ALA A 40 -6.71 1.61 -21.66
C ALA A 40 -7.24 2.77 -20.79
N ALA A 41 -7.23 2.59 -19.47
CA ALA A 41 -7.71 3.61 -18.52
C ALA A 41 -6.71 4.77 -18.37
N CYS A 42 -5.42 4.48 -18.46
CA CYS A 42 -4.33 5.44 -18.23
C CYS A 42 -3.35 5.40 -19.41
N PRO A 43 -3.73 5.93 -20.60
CA PRO A 43 -2.89 5.88 -21.78
C PRO A 43 -1.52 6.55 -21.54
N GLY A 44 -0.46 5.84 -21.88
CA GLY A 44 0.91 6.35 -21.72
C GLY A 44 1.51 6.17 -20.33
N ALA A 45 0.74 5.71 -19.35
CA ALA A 45 1.30 5.43 -18.03
C ALA A 45 2.21 4.19 -18.11
N PRO A 46 3.41 4.25 -17.50
CA PRO A 46 4.29 3.08 -17.44
C PRO A 46 3.62 1.93 -16.67
N PRO A 47 3.78 0.65 -17.11
CA PRO A 47 3.17 -0.49 -16.41
C PRO A 47 3.45 -0.57 -14.90
N PRO A 48 4.64 -0.21 -14.38
CA PRO A 48 4.87 -0.19 -12.93
C PRO A 48 3.91 0.69 -12.12
N TRP A 49 3.30 1.70 -12.74
CA TRP A 49 2.31 2.54 -12.06
C TRP A 49 1.04 1.79 -11.69
N LEU A 50 0.76 0.68 -12.38
CA LEU A 50 -0.29 -0.25 -11.95
C LEU A 50 -0.02 -0.74 -10.52
N LEU A 51 1.22 -1.08 -10.19
CA LEU A 51 1.60 -1.53 -8.85
C LEU A 51 1.34 -0.44 -7.81
N LEU A 52 1.61 0.81 -8.14
CA LEU A 52 1.31 1.93 -7.25
C LEU A 52 -0.19 2.03 -6.99
N SER A 53 -1.03 1.91 -8.01
CA SER A 53 -2.48 1.91 -7.87
C SER A 53 -2.99 0.72 -7.04
N MET A 54 -2.33 -0.43 -7.12
CA MET A 54 -2.69 -1.63 -6.38
C MET A 54 -2.42 -1.52 -4.87
N THR A 55 -1.69 -0.52 -4.41
CA THR A 55 -1.55 -0.28 -2.97
C THR A 55 -2.91 -0.05 -2.31
N ASN A 56 -3.87 0.51 -3.04
CA ASN A 56 -5.26 0.66 -2.57
C ASN A 56 -5.97 -0.69 -2.41
N LEU A 57 -5.56 -1.70 -3.16
CA LEU A 57 -6.07 -3.06 -3.01
C LEU A 57 -5.42 -3.76 -1.81
N PHE A 58 -4.12 -3.56 -1.62
CA PHE A 58 -3.35 -4.23 -0.57
C PHE A 58 -3.55 -3.62 0.81
N MET A 59 -3.72 -2.31 0.91
CA MET A 59 -3.80 -1.60 2.19
C MET A 59 -4.89 -2.16 3.11
N PRO A 60 -6.14 -2.38 2.65
CA PRO A 60 -7.18 -2.90 3.51
C PRO A 60 -6.94 -4.32 4.04
N GLU A 61 -6.12 -5.11 3.34
CA GLU A 61 -5.71 -6.43 3.84
C GLU A 61 -4.69 -6.32 4.97
N MET A 62 -3.89 -5.26 4.98
CA MET A 62 -2.81 -5.07 5.94
C MET A 62 -3.25 -4.37 7.21
N VAL A 63 -4.08 -3.34 7.07
CA VAL A 63 -4.50 -2.52 8.21
C VAL A 63 -5.94 -2.04 8.04
N GLU A 64 -6.68 -2.10 9.13
CA GLU A 64 -8.03 -1.55 9.24
C GLU A 64 -8.07 -0.58 10.41
N VAL A 65 -8.60 0.61 10.19
CA VAL A 65 -8.79 1.62 11.23
C VAL A 65 -10.28 1.79 11.47
N THR A 66 -10.70 1.55 12.71
CA THR A 66 -12.09 1.69 13.17
C THR A 66 -12.22 2.82 14.18
N GLY A 67 -13.45 3.21 14.51
CA GLY A 67 -13.68 4.27 15.51
C GLY A 67 -13.24 5.66 15.07
N VAL A 68 -13.18 5.91 13.77
CA VAL A 68 -12.85 7.20 13.16
C VAL A 68 -13.96 7.58 12.19
N SER A 69 -14.10 8.87 11.88
CA SER A 69 -15.14 9.32 10.94
C SER A 69 -14.78 9.06 9.49
N ALA A 70 -13.51 9.14 9.14
CA ALA A 70 -13.02 8.91 7.79
C ALA A 70 -11.52 8.64 7.75
N GLY A 71 -11.07 7.96 6.71
CA GLY A 71 -9.67 7.86 6.31
C GLY A 71 -9.48 8.52 4.94
N LEU A 72 -8.50 9.39 4.82
CA LEU A 72 -8.19 10.10 3.59
C LEU A 72 -6.81 9.70 3.08
N ASN A 73 -6.72 9.35 1.81
CA ASN A 73 -5.44 9.25 1.14
C ASN A 73 -5.01 10.66 0.75
N VAL A 74 -4.02 11.20 1.44
CA VAL A 74 -3.60 12.59 1.25
C VAL A 74 -2.38 12.75 0.35
N GLY A 75 -1.75 11.65 -0.01
CA GLY A 75 -0.62 11.68 -0.93
C GLY A 75 0.39 10.59 -0.68
N THR A 76 1.55 10.78 -1.25
CA THR A 76 2.71 9.90 -1.08
C THR A 76 3.94 10.72 -0.72
N GLY A 77 4.86 10.09 0.00
CA GLY A 77 6.23 10.53 0.06
C GLY A 77 7.00 9.98 -1.13
N GLU A 78 8.21 9.48 -0.89
CA GLU A 78 9.04 8.93 -1.95
C GLU A 78 8.41 7.69 -2.58
N VAL A 79 8.44 7.63 -3.92
CA VAL A 79 8.02 6.48 -4.71
C VAL A 79 9.22 5.99 -5.50
N ARG A 80 9.57 4.72 -5.36
CA ARG A 80 10.66 4.09 -6.10
C ARG A 80 10.17 2.88 -6.85
N PHE A 81 10.46 2.84 -8.14
CA PHE A 81 10.21 1.68 -8.99
C PHE A 81 11.51 0.96 -9.29
N ALA A 82 11.50 -0.37 -9.24
CA ALA A 82 12.63 -1.16 -9.73
C ALA A 82 12.74 -1.04 -11.26
N GLU A 83 13.95 -1.16 -11.76
CA GLU A 83 14.23 -1.21 -13.21
C GLU A 83 13.95 -2.60 -13.77
N ALA A 84 12.76 -3.13 -13.48
CA ALA A 84 12.35 -4.46 -13.91
C ALA A 84 11.01 -4.36 -14.62
N PRO A 85 10.79 -5.11 -15.70
CA PRO A 85 9.50 -5.10 -16.39
C PRO A 85 8.43 -5.78 -15.53
N VAL A 86 7.21 -5.28 -15.62
CA VAL A 86 6.02 -5.94 -15.05
C VAL A 86 5.37 -6.75 -16.17
N ALA A 87 5.64 -8.04 -16.18
CA ALA A 87 5.15 -8.95 -17.23
C ALA A 87 3.86 -9.64 -16.78
N PRO A 88 2.99 -10.04 -17.74
CA PRO A 88 1.85 -10.92 -17.43
C PRO A 88 2.31 -12.20 -16.75
N GLY A 89 1.57 -12.65 -15.74
CA GLY A 89 1.91 -13.83 -14.96
C GLY A 89 2.76 -13.54 -13.70
N THR A 90 3.28 -12.34 -13.55
CA THR A 90 3.98 -11.93 -12.35
C THR A 90 3.02 -11.96 -11.17
N ARG A 91 3.42 -12.65 -10.08
CA ARG A 91 2.66 -12.66 -8.84
C ARG A 91 3.28 -11.66 -7.86
N VAL A 92 2.45 -10.80 -7.31
CA VAL A 92 2.88 -9.73 -6.40
C VAL A 92 2.12 -9.78 -5.08
N ARG A 93 2.74 -9.28 -4.03
CA ARG A 93 2.12 -9.05 -2.73
C ARG A 93 2.72 -7.82 -2.09
N ALA A 94 2.06 -7.29 -1.07
CA ALA A 94 2.58 -6.17 -0.31
C ALA A 94 2.99 -6.59 1.09
N VAL A 95 4.05 -5.97 1.57
CA VAL A 95 4.44 -5.91 2.97
C VAL A 95 4.63 -4.45 3.35
N GLY A 96 4.43 -4.12 4.60
CA GLY A 96 4.54 -2.74 5.02
C GLY A 96 4.93 -2.55 6.47
N GLU A 97 5.09 -1.29 6.82
CA GLU A 97 5.32 -0.84 8.18
C GLU A 97 4.71 0.54 8.34
N ILE A 98 4.04 0.77 9.46
CA ILE A 98 3.66 2.12 9.87
C ILE A 98 4.92 2.75 10.45
N THR A 99 5.53 3.67 9.70
CA THR A 99 6.82 4.28 10.10
C THR A 99 6.63 5.53 10.95
N ALA A 100 5.50 6.19 10.83
CA ALA A 100 5.18 7.40 11.61
C ALA A 100 3.69 7.55 11.82
N ALA A 101 3.32 8.16 12.92
CA ALA A 101 1.96 8.59 13.23
C ALA A 101 2.05 9.95 13.90
N ASP A 102 1.64 10.98 13.20
CA ASP A 102 1.81 12.38 13.62
C ASP A 102 0.47 13.08 13.74
N GLU A 103 0.38 14.01 14.69
CA GLU A 103 -0.81 14.86 14.80
C GLU A 103 -0.99 15.66 13.51
N ALA A 104 -2.22 15.73 13.03
CA ALA A 104 -2.59 16.44 11.83
C ALA A 104 -3.93 17.13 12.02
N ARG A 105 -4.22 18.08 11.16
CA ARG A 105 -5.49 18.80 11.21
C ARG A 105 -6.67 17.84 11.11
N GLY A 106 -7.47 17.78 12.16
CA GLY A 106 -8.67 16.95 12.24
C GLY A 106 -8.43 15.52 12.70
N GLY A 107 -7.18 15.13 12.98
CA GLY A 107 -6.90 13.76 13.40
C GLY A 107 -5.42 13.41 13.43
N VAL A 108 -5.09 12.23 12.93
CA VAL A 108 -3.74 11.67 12.93
C VAL A 108 -3.35 11.27 11.50
N GLN A 109 -2.15 11.64 11.09
CA GLN A 109 -1.61 11.23 9.80
C GLN A 109 -0.58 10.13 9.98
N THR A 110 -0.77 9.03 9.27
CA THR A 110 0.20 7.93 9.23
C THR A 110 1.04 7.98 7.98
N THR A 111 2.29 7.58 8.11
CA THR A 111 3.15 7.22 7.00
C THR A 111 3.29 5.71 7.02
N ILE A 112 2.87 5.07 5.93
CA ILE A 112 2.94 3.62 5.78
C ILE A 112 3.89 3.33 4.62
N ARG A 113 5.03 2.75 4.95
CA ARG A 113 5.96 2.29 3.92
C ARG A 113 5.50 0.96 3.40
N ILE A 114 5.21 0.90 2.11
CA ILE A 114 4.73 -0.29 1.43
C ILE A 114 5.77 -0.74 0.43
N ARG A 115 6.08 -2.03 0.47
CA ARG A 115 6.89 -2.69 -0.56
C ARG A 115 6.02 -3.68 -1.28
N VAL A 116 6.01 -3.60 -2.61
CA VAL A 116 5.36 -4.60 -3.47
C VAL A 116 6.42 -5.54 -3.98
N GLU A 117 6.33 -6.79 -3.55
CA GLU A 117 7.27 -7.85 -3.86
C GLU A 117 6.74 -8.72 -4.97
N ALA A 118 7.62 -9.23 -5.82
CA ALA A 118 7.29 -10.24 -6.82
C ALA A 118 7.82 -11.61 -6.40
N ASP A 119 7.07 -12.65 -6.68
CA ASP A 119 7.46 -14.03 -6.39
C ASP A 119 8.72 -14.38 -7.17
N GLY A 120 9.73 -14.89 -6.45
CA GLY A 120 11.01 -15.28 -7.04
C GLY A 120 11.97 -14.11 -7.33
N VAL A 121 11.64 -12.89 -6.94
CA VAL A 121 12.49 -11.70 -7.13
C VAL A 121 12.94 -11.17 -5.78
N ALA A 122 14.24 -10.97 -5.61
CA ALA A 122 14.80 -10.59 -4.31
C ALA A 122 14.44 -9.17 -3.89
N ASP A 123 14.52 -8.22 -4.83
CA ASP A 123 14.25 -6.81 -4.55
C ASP A 123 12.78 -6.45 -4.83
N PRO A 124 12.17 -5.54 -4.06
CA PRO A 124 10.80 -5.12 -4.33
C PRO A 124 10.70 -4.39 -5.67
N LEU A 125 9.57 -4.59 -6.35
CA LEU A 125 9.26 -3.88 -7.61
C LEU A 125 8.87 -2.43 -7.36
N LEU A 126 8.31 -2.14 -6.20
CA LEU A 126 7.87 -0.82 -5.79
C LEU A 126 8.10 -0.65 -4.29
N THR A 127 8.59 0.53 -3.92
CA THR A 127 8.57 1.00 -2.53
C THR A 127 7.94 2.38 -2.51
N VAL A 128 6.96 2.60 -1.65
CA VAL A 128 6.26 3.87 -1.53
C VAL A 128 5.92 4.18 -0.08
N ASP A 129 6.04 5.44 0.31
CA ASP A 129 5.53 5.95 1.57
C ASP A 129 4.13 6.52 1.31
N ALA A 130 3.10 5.79 1.71
CA ALA A 130 1.70 6.22 1.59
C ALA A 130 1.31 7.08 2.79
N LEU A 131 0.72 8.23 2.52
CA LEU A 131 0.27 9.18 3.55
C LEU A 131 -1.25 9.12 3.66
N SER A 132 -1.73 8.73 4.83
CA SER A 132 -3.16 8.64 5.14
C SER A 132 -3.48 9.46 6.37
N ARG A 133 -4.60 10.17 6.34
CA ARG A 133 -5.09 10.95 7.47
C ARG A 133 -6.38 10.36 7.98
N TRP A 134 -6.41 10.09 9.29
CA TRP A 134 -7.54 9.49 9.98
C TRP A 134 -8.21 10.58 10.81
N LEU A 135 -9.49 10.79 10.55
CA LEU A 135 -10.24 11.90 11.13
C LEU A 135 -11.06 11.45 12.34
N ALA A 136 -11.14 12.35 13.32
CA ALA A 136 -11.95 12.13 14.53
C ALA A 136 -13.44 12.01 14.22
#